data_075f5545e3aaa42bc8486503aab22f6d
#
_entry.id   075f5545e3aaa42bc8486503aab22f6d
#
_cell.length_a   1.000
_cell.length_b   1.000
_cell.length_c   1.000
_cell.angle_alpha   90.00
_cell.angle_beta   90.00
_cell.angle_gamma   90.00
#
_symmetry.space_group_name_H-M   'P 1'
#
loop_
_entity.id
_entity.type
_entity.pdbx_description
1 polymer ?
#
loop_
_entity_poly.entity_id
_entity_poly.type
_entity_poly.pdbx_seq_one_letter_code
_entity_poly.pdbx_strand_id
1 'polypeptide(L)'
;MARDIAEGYVTVNPLFLKPFDNETLKEFYQEVLKTQGEVRGEKFPHNEIMEIRMRNLRLQRLHSSAMVIRNFARARRIPLI
;
A
#
# COMPACT_ATOMS: atom_id res chain seq x y z
N MET A 1 6.57 -4.30 -6.02
CA MET A 1 5.42 -3.47 -6.43
C MET A 1 4.93 -2.52 -5.34
N ALA A 2 4.89 -2.96 -4.08
CA ALA A 2 4.44 -2.05 -3.00
C ALA A 2 5.34 -0.82 -2.85
N ARG A 3 6.64 -0.94 -3.06
CA ARG A 3 7.53 0.23 -3.06
C ARG A 3 7.20 1.21 -4.18
N ASP A 4 6.79 0.71 -5.34
CA ASP A 4 6.38 1.57 -6.46
C ASP A 4 5.13 2.37 -6.11
N ILE A 5 4.21 1.79 -5.34
CA ILE A 5 3.04 2.49 -4.82
C ILE A 5 3.49 3.61 -3.87
N ALA A 6 4.39 3.31 -2.94
CA ALA A 6 4.89 4.28 -1.97
C ALA A 6 5.57 5.47 -2.67
N GLU A 7 6.32 5.20 -3.73
CA GLU A 7 7.02 6.24 -4.49
C GLU A 7 6.12 6.96 -5.51
N GLY A 8 4.87 6.51 -5.68
CA GLY A 8 3.91 7.15 -6.56
C GLY A 8 3.98 6.74 -8.02
N TYR A 9 4.74 5.68 -8.35
CA TYR A 9 4.84 5.18 -9.72
C TYR A 9 3.66 4.32 -10.13
N VAL A 10 2.94 3.75 -9.17
CA VAL A 10 1.79 2.88 -9.41
C VAL A 10 0.62 3.36 -8.58
N THR A 11 -0.54 3.50 -9.18
CA THR A 11 -1.79 3.82 -8.49
C THR A 11 -2.67 2.58 -8.50
N VAL A 12 -3.10 2.15 -7.31
CA VAL A 12 -4.00 1.01 -7.17
C VAL A 12 -5.44 1.50 -7.29
N ASN A 13 -6.19 0.86 -8.19
CA ASN A 13 -7.61 1.10 -8.38
C ASN A 13 -8.29 -0.22 -8.78
N PRO A 14 -9.64 -0.28 -8.83
CA PRO A 14 -10.32 -1.54 -9.16
C PRO A 14 -9.93 -2.13 -10.51
N LEU A 15 -9.65 -1.29 -11.51
CA LEU A 15 -9.20 -1.79 -12.82
C LEU A 15 -7.83 -2.47 -12.73
N PHE A 16 -6.93 -1.91 -11.93
CA PHE A 16 -5.61 -2.50 -11.69
C PHE A 16 -5.74 -3.87 -11.03
N LEU A 17 -6.69 -4.03 -10.12
CA LEU A 17 -6.88 -5.26 -9.34
C LEU A 17 -7.70 -6.31 -10.06
N LYS A 18 -8.42 -5.94 -11.10
CA LYS A 18 -9.36 -6.83 -11.80
C LYS A 18 -8.76 -8.16 -12.27
N PRO A 19 -7.53 -8.20 -12.84
CA PRO A 19 -6.92 -9.45 -13.27
C PRO A 19 -6.35 -10.31 -12.15
N PHE A 20 -6.31 -9.81 -10.91
CA PHE A 20 -5.73 -10.55 -9.80
C PHE A 20 -6.68 -11.68 -9.37
N ASP A 21 -6.13 -12.89 -9.18
CA ASP A 21 -6.88 -13.96 -8.52
C ASP A 21 -6.86 -13.75 -7.00
N ASN A 22 -7.58 -14.61 -6.26
CA ASN A 22 -7.73 -14.44 -4.82
C ASN A 22 -6.40 -14.54 -4.09
N GLU A 23 -5.56 -15.50 -4.45
CA GLU A 23 -4.27 -15.69 -3.81
C GLU A 23 -3.32 -14.53 -4.07
N THR A 24 -3.24 -14.08 -5.32
CA THR A 24 -2.39 -12.97 -5.71
C THR A 24 -2.85 -11.68 -5.01
N LEU A 25 -4.16 -11.49 -4.89
CA LEU A 25 -4.71 -10.32 -4.20
C LEU A 25 -4.33 -10.32 -2.72
N LYS A 26 -4.42 -11.47 -2.04
CA LYS A 26 -4.00 -11.61 -0.65
C LYS A 26 -2.52 -11.31 -0.46
N GLU A 27 -1.68 -11.88 -1.32
CA GLU A 27 -0.25 -11.66 -1.28
C GLU A 27 0.10 -10.19 -1.49
N PHE A 28 -0.56 -9.55 -2.43
CA PHE A 28 -0.35 -8.14 -2.71
C PHE A 28 -0.76 -7.27 -1.51
N TYR A 29 -1.91 -7.57 -0.90
CA TYR A 29 -2.36 -6.86 0.29
C TYR A 29 -1.36 -7.00 1.43
N GLN A 30 -0.86 -8.19 1.68
CA GLN A 30 0.14 -8.45 2.71
C GLN A 30 1.45 -7.72 2.43
N GLU A 31 1.87 -7.66 1.17
CA GLU A 31 3.05 -6.92 0.75
C GLU A 31 2.88 -5.41 1.01
N VAL A 32 1.71 -4.86 0.72
CA VAL A 32 1.41 -3.45 0.99
C VAL A 32 1.49 -3.16 2.49
N LEU A 33 0.89 -4.02 3.32
CA LEU A 33 0.94 -3.85 4.78
C LEU A 33 2.38 -3.97 5.32
N LYS A 34 3.13 -4.91 4.80
CA LYS A 34 4.54 -5.09 5.18
C LYS A 34 5.37 -3.84 4.85
N THR A 35 5.21 -3.34 3.64
CA THR A 35 5.91 -2.13 3.20
C THR A 35 5.51 -0.92 4.04
N GLN A 36 4.24 -0.82 4.40
CA GLN A 36 3.75 0.22 5.30
C GLN A 36 4.45 0.17 6.65
N GLY A 37 4.62 -1.03 7.21
CA GLY A 37 5.37 -1.23 8.45
C GLY A 37 6.85 -0.87 8.31
N GLU A 38 7.47 -1.21 7.20
CA GLU A 38 8.86 -0.86 6.92
C GLU A 38 9.06 0.65 6.84
N VAL A 39 8.15 1.36 6.14
CA VAL A 39 8.23 2.82 6.03
C VAL A 39 8.05 3.48 7.40
N ARG A 40 7.13 2.97 8.22
CA ARG A 40 6.97 3.49 9.60
C ARG A 40 8.20 3.29 10.45
N GLY A 41 8.92 2.20 10.24
CA GLY A 41 10.13 1.88 11.00
C GLY A 41 11.39 2.58 10.50
N GLU A 42 11.33 3.27 9.36
CA GLU A 42 12.50 3.96 8.83
C GLU A 42 12.92 5.09 9.77
N LYS A 43 14.23 5.14 10.05
CA LYS A 43 14.80 6.22 10.85
C LYS A 43 15.11 7.40 9.95
N PHE A 44 14.89 8.60 10.45
CA PHE A 44 15.22 9.82 9.74
C PHE A 44 15.65 10.88 10.77
N PRO A 45 16.47 11.89 10.34
CA PRO A 45 16.89 12.98 11.23
C PRO A 45 15.68 13.79 11.69
N HIS A 46 15.64 14.11 12.97
CA HIS A 46 14.52 14.83 13.58
C HIS A 46 14.25 16.20 12.96
N ASN A 47 15.27 16.83 12.37
CA ASN A 47 15.18 18.18 11.85
C ASN A 47 14.91 18.22 10.33
N GLU A 48 14.73 17.07 9.70
CA GLU A 48 14.54 16.98 8.24
C GLU A 48 13.04 17.00 7.90
N ILE A 49 12.46 18.20 7.81
CA ILE A 49 11.04 18.39 7.53
C ILE A 49 10.64 17.73 6.20
N MET A 50 11.49 17.84 5.17
CA MET A 50 11.20 17.24 3.86
C MET A 50 11.12 15.73 3.93
N GLU A 51 12.02 15.10 4.70
CA GLU A 51 11.99 13.65 4.88
C GLU A 51 10.75 13.19 5.63
N ILE A 52 10.32 13.94 6.64
CA ILE A 52 9.09 13.65 7.37
C ILE A 52 7.89 13.74 6.45
N ARG A 53 7.83 14.78 5.61
CA ARG A 53 6.74 14.93 4.64
C ARG A 53 6.73 13.81 3.62
N MET A 54 7.88 13.41 3.11
CA MET A 54 7.99 12.32 2.15
C MET A 54 7.56 10.98 2.77
N ARG A 55 7.99 10.74 4.01
CA ARG A 55 7.56 9.54 4.74
C ARG A 55 6.05 9.51 4.91
N ASN A 56 5.45 10.61 5.33
CA ASN A 56 4.01 10.71 5.52
C ASN A 56 3.26 10.51 4.20
N LEU A 57 3.78 11.04 3.10
CA LEU A 57 3.21 10.86 1.78
C LEU A 57 3.25 9.39 1.34
N ARG A 58 4.38 8.71 1.57
CA ARG A 58 4.51 7.27 1.28
C ARG A 58 3.50 6.46 2.09
N LEU A 59 3.37 6.75 3.37
CA LEU A 59 2.40 6.06 4.24
C LEU A 59 0.97 6.32 3.77
N GLN A 60 0.66 7.54 3.36
CA GLN A 60 -0.66 7.89 2.84
C GLN A 60 -0.98 7.12 1.57
N ARG A 61 -0.02 7.04 0.65
CA ARG A 61 -0.20 6.28 -0.61
C ARG A 61 -0.43 4.81 -0.34
N LEU A 62 0.35 4.22 0.57
CA LEU A 62 0.19 2.80 0.95
C LEU A 62 -1.14 2.57 1.66
N HIS A 63 -1.53 3.47 2.55
CA HIS A 63 -2.82 3.37 3.26
C HIS A 63 -3.99 3.42 2.27
N SER A 64 -3.97 4.37 1.35
CA SER A 64 -5.03 4.50 0.33
C SER A 64 -5.12 3.24 -0.53
N SER A 65 -3.97 2.68 -0.93
CA SER A 65 -3.93 1.45 -1.70
C SER A 65 -4.49 0.27 -0.91
N ALA A 66 -4.14 0.15 0.37
CA ALA A 66 -4.67 -0.90 1.23
C ALA A 66 -6.20 -0.80 1.35
N MET A 67 -6.73 0.40 1.47
CA MET A 67 -8.19 0.62 1.54
C MET A 67 -8.88 0.22 0.23
N VAL A 68 -8.29 0.56 -0.91
CA VAL A 68 -8.84 0.15 -2.21
C VAL A 68 -8.85 -1.38 -2.34
N ILE A 69 -7.77 -2.04 -1.94
CA ILE A 69 -7.69 -3.51 -1.98
C ILE A 69 -8.76 -4.13 -1.07
N ARG A 70 -8.91 -3.61 0.14
CA ARG A 70 -9.92 -4.12 1.09
C ARG A 70 -11.34 -3.98 0.55
N ASN A 71 -11.67 -2.82 -0.01
CA ASN A 71 -13.00 -2.58 -0.58
C ASN A 71 -13.25 -3.48 -1.79
N PHE A 72 -12.25 -3.65 -2.64
CA PHE A 72 -12.33 -4.54 -3.80
C PHE A 72 -12.54 -5.99 -3.36
N ALA A 73 -11.79 -6.46 -2.37
CA ALA A 73 -11.92 -7.81 -1.84
C ALA A 73 -13.29 -8.02 -1.20
N ARG A 74 -13.79 -7.03 -0.46
CA ARG A 74 -15.11 -7.10 0.15
C ARG A 74 -16.21 -7.26 -0.91
N ALA A 75 -16.14 -6.50 -1.99
CA ALA A 75 -17.10 -6.57 -3.09
C ALA A 75 -17.10 -7.96 -3.74
N ARG A 76 -15.94 -8.62 -3.79
CA ARG A 76 -15.79 -9.97 -4.34
C ARG A 76 -15.93 -11.07 -3.29
N ARG A 77 -16.17 -10.71 -2.03
CA ARG A 77 -16.26 -11.65 -0.91
C ARG A 77 -14.98 -12.48 -0.75
N ILE A 78 -13.82 -11.85 -0.93
CA ILE A 78 -12.51 -12.48 -0.77
C ILE A 78 -12.01 -12.21 0.65
N PRO A 79 -11.72 -13.23 1.46
CA PRO A 79 -11.09 -13.01 2.77
C PRO A 79 -9.62 -12.66 2.58
N LEU A 80 -9.18 -11.55 3.18
CA LEU A 80 -7.79 -11.10 3.12
C LEU A 80 -6.95 -11.58 4.31
N ILE A 81 -7.61 -12.12 5.32
CA ILE A 81 -6.97 -12.59 6.55
C ILE A 81 -7.20 -14.08 6.70
#